data_2014e0532f10d39450dfc4bd0d6cb97f
#
_entry.id   2014e0532f10d39450dfc4bd0d6cb97f
#
_cell.length_a   1.000
_cell.length_b   1.000
_cell.length_c   1.000
_cell.angle_alpha   90.00
_cell.angle_beta   90.00
_cell.angle_gamma   90.00
#
_symmetry.space_group_name_H-M   'P 1'
#
loop_
_entity.id
_entity.type
_entity.pdbx_description
1 polymer ?
#
loop_
_entity_poly.entity_id
_entity_poly.type
_entity_poly.pdbx_seq_one_letter_code
_entity_poly.pdbx_strand_id
1 'polypeptide(L)'
;MFISLSALGAGGALSATAQTDDFKYTNEQFADIQMLRYKVEGFEQLSLRQKTLIYHLSEAALAGRDILFDQNGRYNLRIREMLETVYRDYKGDRKSKDFQGLTLYLKRVWFSAGIHHHYGNEKFVPEFSEKWLRTTLASLNYKVEDEVLDAMFNPNTFKMRVNQKDGDDLVLTSAGNYYGHDVTQAEAEQFYAERKPSGDPRPVMMGLNSRLVRGEFGFLEERVWRVGGLYGAAIEQIVKHLEAAEPFAENAQQAGVIRRLIEYYRTGDLRTFDHYSIQWLKDTESLVDFVNGFTETYGDPLGMKASWESIVNFKDIAATERAHQLAVNAQWFENNSPVDARFKKKEVKGISAKVITAAILSGDLYPSTAIGINLPNSDWVRRDFGSKSVTISNLTSAYAKAAHGSGMDKEFIIDEPTLSVELVCRVNPYRPTIG
;
A
#
# COMPACT_ATOMS: atom_id res chain seq x y z
N MET A 1 76.54 -6.21 -15.21
CA MET A 1 75.92 -4.90 -15.44
C MET A 1 74.49 -4.98 -14.85
N PHE A 2 74.41 -4.60 -13.59
CA PHE A 2 73.13 -4.66 -12.84
C PHE A 2 72.41 -3.31 -12.97
N ILE A 3 71.18 -3.32 -13.43
CA ILE A 3 70.30 -2.15 -13.40
C ILE A 3 69.27 -2.41 -12.33
N SER A 4 69.33 -1.61 -11.26
CA SER A 4 68.38 -1.53 -10.18
C SER A 4 67.24 -0.66 -10.61
N LEU A 5 65.97 -1.18 -10.54
CA LEU A 5 64.71 -0.40 -10.68
C LEU A 5 64.10 -0.27 -9.30
N SER A 6 64.20 0.90 -8.73
CA SER A 6 63.47 1.30 -7.54
C SER A 6 62.09 1.82 -7.97
N ALA A 7 61.03 1.06 -7.65
CA ALA A 7 59.64 1.54 -7.78
C ALA A 7 59.18 2.14 -6.46
N LEU A 8 59.05 3.46 -6.44
CA LEU A 8 58.31 4.16 -5.38
C LEU A 8 56.81 3.96 -5.59
N GLY A 9 56.22 3.11 -4.76
CA GLY A 9 54.78 3.00 -4.66
C GLY A 9 54.21 4.04 -3.68
N ALA A 10 53.66 5.12 -4.21
CA ALA A 10 52.81 6.00 -3.41
C ALA A 10 51.41 5.39 -3.35
N GLY A 11 51.15 4.59 -2.32
CA GLY A 11 49.82 4.14 -1.97
C GLY A 11 49.01 5.27 -1.33
N GLY A 12 48.35 6.04 -2.13
CA GLY A 12 47.30 6.93 -1.64
C GLY A 12 46.09 6.10 -1.17
N ALA A 13 45.97 5.89 0.13
CA ALA A 13 44.76 5.41 0.73
C ALA A 13 43.66 6.47 0.49
N LEU A 14 42.78 6.24 -0.46
CA LEU A 14 41.51 6.96 -0.57
C LEU A 14 40.70 6.59 0.65
N SER A 15 40.83 7.36 1.74
CA SER A 15 39.87 7.38 2.81
C SER A 15 38.55 7.89 2.20
N ALA A 16 37.67 6.97 1.84
CA ALA A 16 36.29 7.28 1.65
C ALA A 16 35.76 7.74 3.02
N THR A 17 35.78 9.05 3.25
CA THR A 17 35.02 9.64 4.35
C THR A 17 33.57 9.22 4.11
N ALA A 18 33.07 8.32 4.93
CA ALA A 18 31.66 7.99 5.01
C ALA A 18 30.93 9.33 5.30
N GLN A 19 30.30 9.87 4.28
CA GLN A 19 29.49 11.08 4.41
C GLN A 19 28.39 10.71 5.41
N THR A 20 28.44 11.28 6.61
CA THR A 20 27.40 11.05 7.63
C THR A 20 26.07 11.47 7.05
N ASP A 21 25.14 10.53 6.97
CA ASP A 21 23.80 10.78 6.47
C ASP A 21 22.98 11.50 7.55
N ASP A 22 22.94 12.83 7.49
CA ASP A 22 22.20 13.68 8.44
C ASP A 22 20.66 13.58 8.28
N PHE A 23 20.17 12.74 7.38
CA PHE A 23 18.75 12.57 7.18
C PHE A 23 18.11 11.81 8.35
N LYS A 24 17.09 12.42 8.94
CA LYS A 24 16.32 11.80 10.03
C LYS A 24 15.31 10.82 9.46
N TYR A 25 15.57 9.53 9.57
CA TYR A 25 14.68 8.45 9.15
C TYR A 25 13.49 8.26 10.09
N THR A 26 13.64 8.62 11.37
CA THR A 26 12.54 8.65 12.35
C THR A 26 12.05 10.08 12.49
N ASN A 27 10.72 10.25 12.56
CA ASN A 27 10.09 11.54 12.78
C ASN A 27 9.43 11.58 14.17
N GLU A 28 8.11 11.53 14.21
CA GLU A 28 7.35 11.55 15.44
C GLU A 28 7.01 10.12 15.88
N GLN A 29 7.03 9.89 17.20
CA GLN A 29 6.43 8.72 17.81
C GLN A 29 5.22 9.16 18.63
N PHE A 30 4.08 8.48 18.46
CA PHE A 30 2.89 8.72 19.26
C PHE A 30 2.18 7.39 19.50
N ALA A 31 1.74 7.16 20.73
CA ALA A 31 1.23 5.85 21.16
C ALA A 31 2.22 4.73 20.79
N ASP A 32 1.75 3.73 20.08
CA ASP A 32 2.49 2.56 19.56
C ASP A 32 2.98 2.74 18.10
N ILE A 33 2.84 3.94 17.53
CA ILE A 33 3.17 4.24 16.13
C ILE A 33 4.45 5.07 16.05
N GLN A 34 5.44 4.58 15.30
CA GLN A 34 6.64 5.32 14.91
C GLN A 34 6.54 5.75 13.45
N MET A 35 6.50 7.06 13.20
CA MET A 35 6.54 7.58 11.83
C MET A 35 7.94 7.51 11.27
N LEU A 36 8.09 6.84 10.14
CA LEU A 36 9.33 6.78 9.37
C LEU A 36 9.29 7.76 8.19
N ARG A 37 10.46 8.25 7.84
CA ARG A 37 10.71 9.02 6.61
C ARG A 37 11.65 8.23 5.72
N TYR A 38 11.52 8.40 4.44
CA TYR A 38 12.43 7.80 3.46
C TYR A 38 12.94 8.85 2.48
N LYS A 39 14.17 8.65 2.00
CA LYS A 39 14.75 9.46 0.93
C LYS A 39 14.25 9.00 -0.43
N VAL A 40 14.13 9.92 -1.36
CA VAL A 40 13.84 9.64 -2.77
C VAL A 40 15.13 9.83 -3.56
N GLU A 41 16.10 8.95 -3.31
CA GLU A 41 17.41 8.99 -3.95
C GLU A 41 17.29 8.78 -5.46
N GLY A 42 18.06 9.55 -6.24
CA GLY A 42 18.01 9.50 -7.70
C GLY A 42 16.97 10.40 -8.35
N PHE A 43 16.02 10.99 -7.60
CA PHE A 43 14.98 11.86 -8.17
C PHE A 43 15.55 13.04 -8.94
N GLU A 44 16.62 13.69 -8.43
CA GLU A 44 17.22 14.84 -9.06
C GLU A 44 17.83 14.55 -10.44
N GLN A 45 18.21 13.29 -10.68
CA GLN A 45 18.80 12.81 -11.94
C GLN A 45 17.77 12.58 -13.05
N LEU A 46 16.47 12.54 -12.69
CA LEU A 46 15.38 12.33 -13.64
C LEU A 46 15.23 13.57 -14.55
N SER A 47 14.87 13.31 -15.81
CA SER A 47 14.52 14.36 -16.75
C SER A 47 13.28 15.14 -16.30
N LEU A 48 13.11 16.37 -16.79
CA LEU A 48 11.91 17.17 -16.52
C LEU A 48 10.63 16.43 -16.95
N ARG A 49 10.66 15.71 -18.07
CA ARG A 49 9.53 14.89 -18.55
C ARG A 49 9.14 13.82 -17.53
N GLN A 50 10.11 13.08 -16.98
CA GLN A 50 9.89 12.05 -15.96
C GLN A 50 9.40 12.66 -14.63
N LYS A 51 9.97 13.77 -14.20
CA LYS A 51 9.51 14.50 -13.00
C LYS A 51 8.06 14.96 -13.15
N THR A 52 7.68 15.46 -14.34
CA THR A 52 6.30 15.88 -14.63
C THR A 52 5.34 14.68 -14.65
N LEU A 53 5.77 13.55 -15.22
CA LEU A 53 5.01 12.29 -15.17
C LEU A 53 4.76 11.87 -13.71
N ILE A 54 5.81 11.81 -12.89
CA ILE A 54 5.73 11.48 -11.46
C ILE A 54 4.78 12.44 -10.74
N TYR A 55 4.85 13.74 -11.03
CA TYR A 55 3.96 14.75 -10.43
C TYR A 55 2.49 14.41 -10.69
N HIS A 56 2.08 14.22 -11.93
CA HIS A 56 0.68 13.92 -12.26
C HIS A 56 0.23 12.56 -11.72
N LEU A 57 1.06 11.54 -11.76
CA LEU A 57 0.76 10.24 -11.16
C LEU A 57 0.64 10.35 -9.63
N SER A 58 1.43 11.21 -8.98
CA SER A 58 1.34 11.48 -7.54
C SER A 58 0.06 12.22 -7.17
N GLU A 59 -0.37 13.18 -7.97
CA GLU A 59 -1.67 13.85 -7.78
C GLU A 59 -2.84 12.86 -7.92
N ALA A 60 -2.76 11.92 -8.89
CA ALA A 60 -3.72 10.82 -9.00
C ALA A 60 -3.72 9.92 -7.75
N ALA A 61 -2.54 9.64 -7.20
CA ALA A 61 -2.39 8.87 -5.97
C ALA A 61 -3.00 9.58 -4.75
N LEU A 62 -2.85 10.90 -4.66
CA LEU A 62 -3.43 11.69 -3.57
C LEU A 62 -4.95 11.82 -3.67
N ALA A 63 -5.50 11.88 -4.90
CA ALA A 63 -6.94 12.02 -5.12
C ALA A 63 -7.76 10.83 -4.59
N GLY A 64 -7.18 9.62 -4.56
CA GLY A 64 -7.86 8.39 -4.11
C GLY A 64 -7.77 8.10 -2.61
N ARG A 65 -6.97 8.83 -1.84
CA ARG A 65 -6.69 8.51 -0.42
C ARG A 65 -7.95 8.39 0.46
N ASP A 66 -8.98 9.19 0.19
CA ASP A 66 -10.21 9.22 0.99
C ASP A 66 -11.10 7.99 0.72
N ILE A 67 -10.89 7.30 -0.40
CA ILE A 67 -11.54 6.02 -0.71
C ILE A 67 -11.21 4.99 0.38
N LEU A 68 -9.93 4.89 0.78
CA LEU A 68 -9.52 3.95 1.81
C LEU A 68 -10.16 4.26 3.18
N PHE A 69 -10.29 5.54 3.55
CA PHE A 69 -10.98 5.91 4.78
C PHE A 69 -12.40 5.36 4.83
N ASP A 70 -13.16 5.48 3.75
CA ASP A 70 -14.51 4.94 3.65
C ASP A 70 -14.53 3.40 3.61
N GLN A 71 -13.57 2.79 2.87
CA GLN A 71 -13.45 1.32 2.82
C GLN A 71 -13.12 0.72 4.19
N ASN A 72 -12.32 1.39 5.01
CA ASN A 72 -11.96 0.94 6.36
C ASN A 72 -13.09 1.09 7.39
N GLY A 73 -14.16 1.83 7.07
CA GLY A 73 -15.32 1.96 7.94
C GLY A 73 -16.25 3.09 7.53
N ARG A 74 -17.55 2.81 7.50
CA ARG A 74 -18.59 3.71 6.97
C ARG A 74 -18.65 5.10 7.60
N TYR A 75 -18.14 5.26 8.82
CA TYR A 75 -18.17 6.54 9.53
C TYR A 75 -16.79 7.23 9.57
N ASN A 76 -15.73 6.61 9.04
CA ASN A 76 -14.36 7.11 9.20
C ASN A 76 -14.15 8.51 8.61
N LEU A 77 -14.71 8.82 7.44
CA LEU A 77 -14.63 10.17 6.86
C LEU A 77 -15.34 11.19 7.73
N ARG A 78 -16.51 10.86 8.24
CA ARG A 78 -17.31 11.73 9.11
C ARG A 78 -16.64 11.96 10.46
N ILE A 79 -16.04 10.90 11.04
CA ILE A 79 -15.24 10.97 12.27
C ILE A 79 -14.03 11.88 12.05
N ARG A 80 -13.29 11.68 10.96
CA ARG A 80 -12.13 12.52 10.63
C ARG A 80 -12.51 13.99 10.52
N GLU A 81 -13.52 14.31 9.73
CA GLU A 81 -14.02 15.69 9.55
C GLU A 81 -14.40 16.35 10.89
N MET A 82 -15.14 15.63 11.73
CA MET A 82 -15.55 16.08 13.04
C MET A 82 -14.34 16.37 13.96
N LEU A 83 -13.41 15.43 14.05
CA LEU A 83 -12.22 15.57 14.90
C LEU A 83 -11.30 16.68 14.40
N GLU A 84 -11.11 16.82 13.09
CA GLU A 84 -10.34 17.92 12.47
C GLU A 84 -10.98 19.28 12.76
N THR A 85 -12.33 19.36 12.72
CA THR A 85 -13.06 20.58 13.06
C THR A 85 -12.84 20.95 14.52
N VAL A 86 -12.97 20.00 15.45
CA VAL A 86 -12.67 20.25 16.86
C VAL A 86 -11.19 20.64 17.03
N TYR A 87 -10.26 19.92 16.43
CA TYR A 87 -8.83 20.21 16.53
C TYR A 87 -8.49 21.62 16.04
N ARG A 88 -9.08 22.07 14.92
CA ARG A 88 -8.87 23.39 14.35
C ARG A 88 -9.53 24.51 15.17
N ASP A 89 -10.78 24.34 15.55
CA ASP A 89 -11.66 25.43 15.97
C ASP A 89 -11.89 25.52 17.49
N TYR A 90 -11.43 24.53 18.29
CA TYR A 90 -11.54 24.54 19.74
C TYR A 90 -10.84 25.76 20.37
N LYS A 91 -11.58 26.50 21.19
CA LYS A 91 -11.12 27.75 21.84
C LYS A 91 -10.78 27.58 23.33
N GLY A 92 -11.01 26.40 23.91
CA GLY A 92 -10.71 26.11 25.29
C GLY A 92 -9.23 25.76 25.54
N ASP A 93 -8.95 25.16 26.69
CA ASP A 93 -7.59 24.78 27.07
C ASP A 93 -7.09 23.58 26.28
N ARG A 94 -6.20 23.87 25.31
CA ARG A 94 -5.55 22.85 24.46
C ARG A 94 -4.54 21.97 25.22
N LYS A 95 -4.21 22.30 26.47
CA LYS A 95 -3.37 21.48 27.36
C LYS A 95 -4.20 20.54 28.24
N SER A 96 -5.52 20.67 28.22
CA SER A 96 -6.42 19.77 28.96
C SER A 96 -6.25 18.31 28.54
N LYS A 97 -6.49 17.38 29.46
CA LYS A 97 -6.40 15.93 29.19
C LYS A 97 -7.28 15.51 28.01
N ASP A 98 -8.52 16.01 27.95
CA ASP A 98 -9.43 15.66 26.86
C ASP A 98 -8.94 16.14 25.50
N PHE A 99 -8.42 17.38 25.38
CA PHE A 99 -7.90 17.87 24.10
C PHE A 99 -6.61 17.15 23.66
N GLN A 100 -5.73 16.80 24.60
CA GLN A 100 -4.54 15.99 24.29
C GLN A 100 -4.94 14.56 23.87
N GLY A 101 -5.92 13.96 24.53
CA GLY A 101 -6.48 12.66 24.15
C GLY A 101 -7.12 12.69 22.75
N LEU A 102 -7.90 13.76 22.44
CA LEU A 102 -8.46 13.95 21.10
C LEU A 102 -7.33 14.08 20.04
N THR A 103 -6.29 14.85 20.36
CA THR A 103 -5.16 15.04 19.43
C THR A 103 -4.46 13.72 19.13
N LEU A 104 -4.23 12.90 20.16
CA LEU A 104 -3.63 11.57 20.00
C LEU A 104 -4.52 10.64 19.17
N TYR A 105 -5.82 10.63 19.46
CA TYR A 105 -6.78 9.81 18.73
C TYR A 105 -6.87 10.24 17.25
N LEU A 106 -6.92 11.54 16.96
CA LEU A 106 -6.92 12.08 15.61
C LEU A 106 -5.65 11.70 14.83
N LYS A 107 -4.47 11.72 15.45
CA LYS A 107 -3.22 11.24 14.83
C LYS A 107 -3.32 9.75 14.46
N ARG A 108 -3.87 8.91 15.35
CA ARG A 108 -4.12 7.50 15.03
C ARG A 108 -5.08 7.34 13.85
N VAL A 109 -6.18 8.11 13.83
CA VAL A 109 -7.16 8.09 12.73
C VAL A 109 -6.53 8.52 11.40
N TRP A 110 -5.73 9.57 11.39
CA TRP A 110 -5.01 9.99 10.19
C TRP A 110 -4.04 8.93 9.70
N PHE A 111 -3.25 8.38 10.61
CA PHE A 111 -2.21 7.42 10.25
C PHE A 111 -2.79 6.09 9.77
N SER A 112 -3.84 5.59 10.40
CA SER A 112 -4.43 4.28 10.09
C SER A 112 -5.57 4.32 9.08
N ALA A 113 -5.85 5.49 8.50
CA ALA A 113 -6.99 5.72 7.60
C ALA A 113 -8.33 5.25 8.21
N GLY A 114 -8.55 5.54 9.52
CA GLY A 114 -9.77 5.18 10.23
C GLY A 114 -9.55 4.90 11.72
N ILE A 115 -10.61 4.43 12.37
CA ILE A 115 -10.66 4.22 13.82
C ILE A 115 -10.07 2.88 14.30
N HIS A 116 -9.44 2.12 13.41
CA HIS A 116 -8.85 0.83 13.72
C HIS A 116 -7.35 0.82 13.47
N HIS A 117 -6.62 0.04 14.26
CA HIS A 117 -5.19 -0.15 14.05
C HIS A 117 -4.93 -0.80 12.68
N HIS A 118 -4.02 -0.23 11.91
CA HIS A 118 -3.76 -0.63 10.52
C HIS A 118 -3.21 -2.06 10.38
N TYR A 119 -2.56 -2.59 11.43
CA TYR A 119 -2.03 -3.95 11.48
C TYR A 119 -2.94 -4.92 12.26
N GLY A 120 -3.25 -4.57 13.51
CA GLY A 120 -3.98 -5.45 14.43
C GLY A 120 -5.48 -5.50 14.15
N ASN A 121 -6.02 -4.55 13.38
CA ASN A 121 -7.44 -4.38 13.06
C ASN A 121 -8.35 -4.05 14.25
N GLU A 122 -7.84 -3.98 15.49
CA GLU A 122 -8.60 -3.60 16.67
C GLU A 122 -8.95 -2.11 16.67
N LYS A 123 -10.09 -1.79 17.27
CA LYS A 123 -10.58 -0.42 17.38
C LYS A 123 -9.77 0.37 18.41
N PHE A 124 -9.40 1.59 18.07
CA PHE A 124 -8.81 2.55 19.01
C PHE A 124 -9.83 3.00 20.05
N VAL A 125 -9.40 3.06 21.30
CA VAL A 125 -10.20 3.59 22.39
C VAL A 125 -9.88 5.07 22.54
N PRO A 126 -10.89 5.99 22.50
CA PRO A 126 -10.67 7.40 22.74
C PRO A 126 -10.16 7.66 24.17
N GLU A 127 -9.10 8.48 24.31
CA GLU A 127 -8.55 8.89 25.62
C GLU A 127 -9.15 10.22 26.12
N PHE A 128 -10.32 10.59 25.61
CA PHE A 128 -11.14 11.74 25.99
C PHE A 128 -12.59 11.31 26.17
N SER A 129 -13.35 12.08 26.96
CA SER A 129 -14.73 11.70 27.26
C SER A 129 -15.70 12.09 26.16
N GLU A 130 -16.69 11.23 25.89
CA GLU A 130 -17.80 11.54 24.99
C GLU A 130 -18.55 12.81 25.42
N LYS A 131 -18.75 12.98 26.73
CA LYS A 131 -19.42 14.18 27.30
C LYS A 131 -18.67 15.46 26.92
N TRP A 132 -17.34 15.46 27.05
CA TRP A 132 -16.52 16.62 26.67
C TRP A 132 -16.62 16.87 25.18
N LEU A 133 -16.57 15.84 24.34
CA LEU A 133 -16.69 15.99 22.90
C LEU A 133 -18.06 16.58 22.51
N ARG A 134 -19.16 16.04 23.03
CA ARG A 134 -20.53 16.56 22.78
C ARG A 134 -20.67 18.04 23.20
N THR A 135 -20.13 18.40 24.37
CA THR A 135 -20.14 19.80 24.84
C THR A 135 -19.34 20.71 23.89
N THR A 136 -18.18 20.25 23.43
CA THR A 136 -17.32 20.99 22.50
C THR A 136 -18.00 21.16 21.14
N LEU A 137 -18.58 20.09 20.57
CA LEU A 137 -19.32 20.15 19.31
C LEU A 137 -20.51 21.12 19.40
N ALA A 138 -21.26 21.09 20.48
CA ALA A 138 -22.36 22.04 20.72
C ALA A 138 -21.85 23.50 20.75
N SER A 139 -20.70 23.77 21.39
CA SER A 139 -20.09 25.09 21.41
C SER A 139 -19.63 25.60 20.03
N LEU A 140 -19.33 24.65 19.13
CA LEU A 140 -18.94 24.94 17.73
C LEU A 140 -20.13 24.93 16.77
N ASN A 141 -21.38 24.76 17.25
CA ASN A 141 -22.57 24.55 16.44
C ASN A 141 -22.45 23.40 15.41
N TYR A 142 -21.63 22.39 15.73
CA TYR A 142 -21.40 21.23 14.87
C TYR A 142 -22.37 20.10 15.27
N LYS A 143 -23.12 19.62 14.29
CA LYS A 143 -24.05 18.50 14.49
C LYS A 143 -23.39 17.19 14.09
N VAL A 144 -23.53 16.17 14.92
CA VAL A 144 -23.06 14.81 14.68
C VAL A 144 -24.16 13.83 15.04
N GLU A 145 -24.26 12.78 14.27
CA GLU A 145 -25.21 11.68 14.44
C GLU A 145 -24.76 10.78 15.61
N ASP A 146 -25.69 10.25 16.40
CA ASP A 146 -25.37 9.40 17.56
C ASP A 146 -24.66 8.12 17.15
N GLU A 147 -24.95 7.57 15.96
CA GLU A 147 -24.29 6.39 15.40
C GLU A 147 -22.79 6.62 15.16
N VAL A 148 -22.38 7.84 14.81
CA VAL A 148 -20.96 8.22 14.63
C VAL A 148 -20.23 8.17 15.97
N LEU A 149 -20.87 8.66 17.03
CA LEU A 149 -20.30 8.64 18.39
C LEU A 149 -20.31 7.22 18.96
N ASP A 150 -21.37 6.44 18.72
CA ASP A 150 -21.44 5.03 19.10
C ASP A 150 -20.29 4.23 18.43
N ALA A 151 -20.03 4.46 17.15
CA ALA A 151 -18.91 3.83 16.45
C ALA A 151 -17.55 4.11 17.11
N MET A 152 -17.37 5.30 17.71
CA MET A 152 -16.13 5.66 18.41
C MET A 152 -16.06 5.10 19.84
N PHE A 153 -17.11 5.33 20.64
CA PHE A 153 -17.07 5.15 22.10
C PHE A 153 -17.62 3.81 22.57
N ASN A 154 -18.54 3.18 21.84
CA ASN A 154 -19.09 1.89 22.24
C ASN A 154 -18.10 0.75 21.95
N PRO A 155 -17.57 0.06 22.98
CA PRO A 155 -16.57 -0.99 22.78
C PRO A 155 -17.11 -2.23 22.06
N ASN A 156 -18.44 -2.34 21.92
CA ASN A 156 -19.09 -3.48 21.27
C ASN A 156 -19.41 -3.23 19.79
N THR A 157 -19.45 -1.98 19.36
CA THR A 157 -19.69 -1.60 17.96
C THR A 157 -18.37 -1.58 17.20
N PHE A 158 -18.30 -2.24 16.04
CA PHE A 158 -17.12 -2.26 15.15
C PHE A 158 -15.81 -2.60 15.86
N LYS A 159 -15.77 -3.70 16.62
CA LYS A 159 -14.58 -4.11 17.39
C LYS A 159 -13.34 -4.29 16.52
N MET A 160 -13.52 -4.87 15.34
CA MET A 160 -12.46 -5.19 14.39
C MET A 160 -12.76 -4.56 13.03
N ARG A 161 -11.74 -4.07 12.35
CA ARG A 161 -11.84 -3.66 10.95
C ARG A 161 -12.14 -4.86 10.06
N VAL A 162 -11.37 -5.92 10.24
CA VAL A 162 -11.52 -7.23 9.57
C VAL A 162 -11.62 -8.29 10.65
N ASN A 163 -12.77 -8.94 10.78
CA ASN A 163 -12.94 -10.10 11.66
C ASN A 163 -12.69 -11.39 10.89
N GLN A 164 -11.89 -12.29 11.46
CA GLN A 164 -11.55 -13.60 10.89
C GLN A 164 -11.83 -14.73 11.90
N LYS A 165 -12.68 -14.47 12.90
CA LYS A 165 -12.93 -15.43 13.97
C LYS A 165 -13.94 -16.50 13.52
N ASP A 166 -13.55 -17.76 13.65
CA ASP A 166 -14.40 -18.90 13.33
C ASP A 166 -15.72 -18.85 14.11
N GLY A 167 -16.83 -19.09 13.39
CA GLY A 167 -18.18 -19.13 13.94
C GLY A 167 -18.90 -17.79 14.01
N ASP A 168 -18.22 -16.68 13.76
CA ASP A 168 -18.85 -15.38 13.58
C ASP A 168 -19.31 -15.22 12.12
N ASP A 169 -20.32 -14.36 11.87
CA ASP A 169 -20.58 -13.83 10.54
C ASP A 169 -19.51 -12.78 10.25
N LEU A 170 -18.56 -13.11 9.39
CA LEU A 170 -17.39 -12.29 9.12
C LEU A 170 -17.75 -10.94 8.51
N VAL A 171 -18.84 -10.87 7.73
CA VAL A 171 -19.30 -9.64 7.08
C VAL A 171 -19.97 -8.70 8.09
N LEU A 172 -20.94 -9.19 8.86
CA LEU A 172 -21.68 -8.36 9.82
C LEU A 172 -20.80 -7.89 11.00
N THR A 173 -19.78 -8.64 11.35
CA THR A 173 -18.90 -8.36 12.50
C THR A 173 -17.64 -7.57 12.14
N SER A 174 -17.38 -7.33 10.86
CA SER A 174 -16.31 -6.46 10.37
C SER A 174 -16.78 -5.02 10.16
N ALA A 175 -15.94 -4.04 10.50
CA ALA A 175 -16.22 -2.63 10.28
C ALA A 175 -16.00 -2.18 8.82
N GLY A 176 -15.23 -2.95 8.05
CA GLY A 176 -14.92 -2.66 6.64
C GLY A 176 -16.19 -2.44 5.81
N ASN A 177 -16.21 -1.38 5.00
CA ASN A 177 -17.38 -0.90 4.28
C ASN A 177 -17.49 -1.47 2.87
N TYR A 178 -17.25 -2.77 2.73
CA TYR A 178 -17.30 -3.51 1.46
C TYR A 178 -18.70 -4.10 1.19
N TYR A 179 -19.52 -4.20 2.23
CA TYR A 179 -20.88 -4.77 2.20
C TYR A 179 -21.86 -3.80 2.85
N GLY A 180 -23.14 -3.91 2.46
CA GLY A 180 -24.24 -3.26 3.16
C GLY A 180 -24.32 -3.73 4.62
N HIS A 181 -24.79 -2.86 5.50
CA HIS A 181 -24.85 -3.13 6.93
C HIS A 181 -25.80 -4.30 7.33
N ASP A 182 -26.65 -4.71 6.40
CA ASP A 182 -27.66 -5.75 6.50
C ASP A 182 -27.39 -6.96 5.61
N VAL A 183 -26.19 -7.02 4.99
CA VAL A 183 -25.74 -8.15 4.16
C VAL A 183 -24.99 -9.13 5.04
N THR A 184 -25.44 -10.38 5.07
CA THR A 184 -24.77 -11.47 5.79
C THR A 184 -23.67 -12.12 4.96
N GLN A 185 -22.73 -12.80 5.62
CA GLN A 185 -21.71 -13.60 4.95
C GLN A 185 -22.33 -14.62 3.99
N ALA A 186 -23.34 -15.38 4.44
CA ALA A 186 -23.98 -16.41 3.63
C ALA A 186 -24.64 -15.85 2.38
N GLU A 187 -25.30 -14.69 2.47
CA GLU A 187 -25.91 -14.01 1.32
C GLU A 187 -24.84 -13.53 0.33
N ALA A 188 -23.73 -12.98 0.82
CA ALA A 188 -22.64 -12.53 -0.03
C ALA A 188 -21.99 -13.70 -0.77
N GLU A 189 -21.66 -14.78 -0.08
CA GLU A 189 -21.09 -16.00 -0.66
C GLU A 189 -22.03 -16.61 -1.71
N GLN A 190 -23.33 -16.73 -1.42
CA GLN A 190 -24.33 -17.23 -2.37
C GLN A 190 -24.42 -16.32 -3.60
N PHE A 191 -24.48 -14.99 -3.42
CA PHE A 191 -24.56 -14.03 -4.52
C PHE A 191 -23.44 -14.23 -5.55
N TYR A 192 -22.20 -14.41 -5.10
CA TYR A 192 -21.05 -14.59 -5.98
C TYR A 192 -20.95 -16.04 -6.52
N ALA A 193 -21.33 -17.03 -5.75
CA ALA A 193 -21.34 -18.43 -6.20
C ALA A 193 -22.29 -18.64 -7.38
N GLU A 194 -23.49 -18.05 -7.33
CA GLU A 194 -24.51 -18.14 -8.39
C GLU A 194 -24.07 -17.45 -9.71
N ARG A 195 -23.17 -16.47 -9.62
CA ARG A 195 -22.70 -15.68 -10.75
C ARG A 195 -21.35 -16.13 -11.30
N LYS A 196 -20.69 -17.05 -10.65
CA LYS A 196 -19.39 -17.59 -11.08
C LYS A 196 -19.55 -18.33 -12.40
N PRO A 197 -18.86 -17.90 -13.49
CA PRO A 197 -18.94 -18.58 -14.77
C PRO A 197 -18.42 -20.01 -14.67
N SER A 198 -19.19 -20.96 -15.14
CA SER A 198 -18.75 -22.37 -15.21
C SER A 198 -17.78 -22.54 -16.39
N GLY A 199 -16.59 -23.09 -16.11
CA GLY A 199 -15.63 -23.47 -17.15
C GLY A 199 -14.87 -22.32 -17.83
N ASP A 200 -14.97 -21.08 -17.36
CA ASP A 200 -14.13 -19.99 -17.85
C ASP A 200 -12.66 -20.20 -17.41
N PRO A 201 -11.70 -20.42 -18.33
CA PRO A 201 -10.29 -20.59 -17.98
C PRO A 201 -9.60 -19.26 -17.59
N ARG A 202 -10.28 -18.14 -17.77
CA ARG A 202 -9.80 -16.75 -17.53
C ARG A 202 -10.84 -15.92 -16.78
N PRO A 203 -11.31 -16.36 -15.60
CA PRO A 203 -12.36 -15.67 -14.89
C PRO A 203 -11.85 -14.31 -14.40
N VAL A 204 -12.70 -13.29 -14.43
CA VAL A 204 -12.45 -12.02 -13.76
C VAL A 204 -12.57 -12.21 -12.24
N MET A 205 -11.88 -11.38 -11.46
CA MET A 205 -12.00 -11.32 -10.01
C MET A 205 -13.31 -10.62 -9.62
N MET A 206 -14.42 -11.39 -9.59
CA MET A 206 -15.76 -10.84 -9.33
C MET A 206 -15.85 -10.13 -7.99
N GLY A 207 -16.49 -8.97 -7.97
CA GLY A 207 -16.66 -8.19 -6.75
C GLY A 207 -15.47 -7.31 -6.37
N LEU A 208 -14.34 -7.40 -7.10
CA LEU A 208 -13.08 -6.74 -6.76
C LEU A 208 -13.24 -5.21 -6.53
N ASN A 209 -14.01 -4.54 -7.40
CA ASN A 209 -14.19 -3.08 -7.40
C ASN A 209 -15.64 -2.65 -7.17
N SER A 210 -16.30 -3.29 -6.21
CA SER A 210 -17.70 -2.98 -5.90
C SER A 210 -18.00 -3.13 -4.41
N ARG A 211 -19.05 -2.42 -3.95
CA ARG A 211 -19.71 -2.70 -2.69
C ARG A 211 -20.97 -3.53 -2.98
N LEU A 212 -21.14 -4.63 -2.26
CA LEU A 212 -22.38 -5.41 -2.33
C LEU A 212 -23.38 -4.86 -1.32
N VAL A 213 -24.55 -4.45 -1.78
CA VAL A 213 -25.59 -3.85 -0.94
C VAL A 213 -26.96 -4.42 -1.25
N ARG A 214 -27.89 -4.26 -0.35
CA ARG A 214 -29.30 -4.51 -0.61
C ARG A 214 -29.91 -3.30 -1.33
N GLY A 215 -30.45 -3.53 -2.51
CA GLY A 215 -31.11 -2.52 -3.32
C GLY A 215 -32.51 -2.21 -2.84
N GLU A 216 -33.17 -1.28 -3.53
CA GLU A 216 -34.50 -0.76 -3.16
C GLU A 216 -35.60 -1.85 -3.09
N PHE A 217 -35.47 -2.91 -3.90
CA PHE A 217 -36.45 -4.03 -3.92
C PHE A 217 -36.01 -5.21 -3.04
N GLY A 218 -35.02 -5.03 -2.16
CA GLY A 218 -34.54 -6.06 -1.24
C GLY A 218 -33.58 -7.09 -1.84
N PHE A 219 -33.30 -7.04 -3.13
CA PHE A 219 -32.30 -7.89 -3.78
C PHE A 219 -30.90 -7.33 -3.61
N LEU A 220 -29.91 -8.22 -3.57
CA LEU A 220 -28.51 -7.82 -3.53
C LEU A 220 -28.06 -7.29 -4.91
N GLU A 221 -27.35 -6.19 -4.87
CA GLU A 221 -26.76 -5.55 -6.07
C GLU A 221 -25.34 -5.06 -5.79
N GLU A 222 -24.50 -5.00 -6.84
CA GLU A 222 -23.17 -4.42 -6.76
C GLU A 222 -23.22 -2.92 -7.11
N ARG A 223 -22.66 -2.09 -6.22
CA ARG A 223 -22.38 -0.68 -6.51
C ARG A 223 -20.90 -0.56 -6.90
N VAL A 224 -20.68 -0.51 -8.21
CA VAL A 224 -19.35 -0.51 -8.81
C VAL A 224 -18.65 0.84 -8.55
N TRP A 225 -17.36 0.77 -8.23
CA TRP A 225 -16.47 1.91 -8.02
C TRP A 225 -15.90 2.36 -9.38
N ARG A 226 -16.46 3.43 -9.90
CA ARG A 226 -16.14 3.98 -11.21
C ARG A 226 -16.59 5.43 -11.32
N VAL A 227 -16.19 6.11 -12.40
CA VAL A 227 -16.76 7.43 -12.75
C VAL A 227 -18.28 7.34 -12.81
N GLY A 228 -18.96 8.28 -12.15
CA GLY A 228 -20.43 8.29 -12.03
C GLY A 228 -21.04 7.17 -11.17
N GLY A 229 -20.20 6.32 -10.55
CA GLY A 229 -20.63 5.30 -9.60
C GLY A 229 -20.23 5.65 -8.17
N LEU A 230 -20.11 4.63 -7.31
CA LEU A 230 -19.61 4.82 -5.96
C LEU A 230 -18.16 5.29 -6.02
N TYR A 231 -17.76 6.26 -5.17
CA TYR A 231 -16.49 6.99 -5.21
C TYR A 231 -16.25 7.82 -6.50
N GLY A 232 -17.30 8.05 -7.31
CA GLY A 232 -17.19 8.70 -8.61
C GLY A 232 -16.42 10.01 -8.59
N ALA A 233 -16.69 10.90 -7.64
CA ALA A 233 -16.01 12.20 -7.53
C ALA A 233 -14.48 12.07 -7.32
N ALA A 234 -14.03 11.16 -6.45
CA ALA A 234 -12.61 10.89 -6.24
C ALA A 234 -11.98 10.25 -7.48
N ILE A 235 -12.68 9.29 -8.09
CA ILE A 235 -12.22 8.60 -9.31
C ILE A 235 -12.12 9.56 -10.49
N GLU A 236 -13.02 10.54 -10.62
CA GLU A 236 -12.92 11.60 -11.64
C GLU A 236 -11.66 12.44 -11.49
N GLN A 237 -11.25 12.76 -10.25
CA GLN A 237 -9.98 13.46 -10.01
C GLN A 237 -8.77 12.56 -10.36
N ILE A 238 -8.82 11.26 -10.01
CA ILE A 238 -7.79 10.30 -10.44
C ILE A 238 -7.67 10.30 -11.96
N VAL A 239 -8.78 10.14 -12.69
CA VAL A 239 -8.82 10.12 -14.17
C VAL A 239 -8.25 11.42 -14.75
N LYS A 240 -8.64 12.58 -14.21
CA LYS A 240 -8.13 13.89 -14.65
C LYS A 240 -6.59 13.95 -14.56
N HIS A 241 -6.01 13.47 -13.48
CA HIS A 241 -4.56 13.48 -13.31
C HIS A 241 -3.86 12.41 -14.17
N LEU A 242 -4.49 11.24 -14.39
CA LEU A 242 -3.99 10.25 -15.35
C LEU A 242 -4.00 10.77 -16.79
N GLU A 243 -5.05 11.48 -17.20
CA GLU A 243 -5.11 12.17 -18.52
C GLU A 243 -4.01 13.22 -18.68
N ALA A 244 -3.72 13.96 -17.60
CA ALA A 244 -2.62 14.92 -17.58
C ALA A 244 -1.23 14.24 -17.57
N ALA A 245 -1.12 13.02 -17.07
CA ALA A 245 0.11 12.22 -17.05
C ALA A 245 0.45 11.62 -18.43
N GLU A 246 -0.56 11.21 -19.20
CA GLU A 246 -0.39 10.48 -20.46
C GLU A 246 0.58 11.15 -21.45
N PRO A 247 0.53 12.47 -21.72
CA PRO A 247 1.45 13.14 -22.64
C PRO A 247 2.93 13.05 -22.23
N PHE A 248 3.19 12.79 -20.95
CA PHE A 248 4.54 12.67 -20.37
C PHE A 248 5.02 11.23 -20.29
N ALA A 249 4.22 10.24 -20.69
CA ALA A 249 4.63 8.84 -20.76
C ALA A 249 5.95 8.70 -21.53
N GLU A 250 6.86 7.85 -21.05
CA GLU A 250 8.21 7.70 -21.61
C GLU A 250 8.20 7.04 -22.99
N ASN A 251 7.17 6.22 -23.26
CA ASN A 251 7.01 5.50 -24.52
C ASN A 251 5.53 5.20 -24.80
N ALA A 252 5.24 4.69 -26.01
CA ALA A 252 3.88 4.37 -26.45
C ALA A 252 3.22 3.24 -25.60
N GLN A 253 4.01 2.28 -25.11
CA GLN A 253 3.53 1.20 -24.26
C GLN A 253 2.99 1.76 -22.92
N GLN A 254 3.76 2.62 -22.26
CA GLN A 254 3.34 3.26 -21.01
C GLN A 254 2.12 4.17 -21.20
N ALA A 255 2.08 4.94 -22.29
CA ALA A 255 0.88 5.72 -22.64
C ALA A 255 -0.35 4.81 -22.81
N GLY A 256 -0.18 3.63 -23.41
CA GLY A 256 -1.22 2.60 -23.53
C GLY A 256 -1.69 2.06 -22.17
N VAL A 257 -0.78 1.86 -21.22
CA VAL A 257 -1.10 1.46 -19.84
C VAL A 257 -1.97 2.51 -19.17
N ILE A 258 -1.58 3.79 -19.24
CA ILE A 258 -2.34 4.91 -18.64
C ILE A 258 -3.75 4.98 -19.26
N ARG A 259 -3.88 4.93 -20.59
CA ARG A 259 -5.19 4.95 -21.28
C ARG A 259 -6.09 3.79 -20.85
N ARG A 260 -5.54 2.58 -20.69
CA ARG A 260 -6.32 1.41 -20.29
C ARG A 260 -6.79 1.51 -18.83
N LEU A 261 -5.97 2.10 -17.96
CA LEU A 261 -6.38 2.38 -16.58
C LEU A 261 -7.51 3.43 -16.53
N ILE A 262 -7.41 4.50 -17.34
CA ILE A 262 -8.49 5.50 -17.48
C ILE A 262 -9.79 4.84 -17.94
N GLU A 263 -9.73 3.96 -18.94
CA GLU A 263 -10.90 3.21 -19.43
C GLU A 263 -11.51 2.34 -18.31
N TYR A 264 -10.69 1.63 -17.55
CA TYR A 264 -11.14 0.87 -16.38
C TYR A 264 -11.88 1.75 -15.37
N TYR A 265 -11.32 2.88 -14.97
CA TYR A 265 -11.96 3.78 -14.03
C TYR A 265 -13.27 4.40 -14.56
N ARG A 266 -13.39 4.61 -15.85
CA ARG A 266 -14.61 5.10 -16.49
C ARG A 266 -15.71 4.03 -16.54
N THR A 267 -15.36 2.80 -16.84
CA THR A 267 -16.34 1.72 -17.06
C THR A 267 -16.58 0.88 -15.80
N GLY A 268 -15.57 0.70 -14.97
CA GLY A 268 -15.59 -0.27 -13.86
C GLY A 268 -15.49 -1.72 -14.32
N ASP A 269 -15.18 -1.96 -15.62
CA ASP A 269 -15.14 -3.31 -16.19
C ASP A 269 -13.88 -4.07 -15.78
N LEU A 270 -14.06 -5.21 -15.10
CA LEU A 270 -12.95 -6.04 -14.60
C LEU A 270 -12.14 -6.71 -15.72
N ARG A 271 -12.73 -6.94 -16.89
CA ARG A 271 -11.96 -7.45 -18.03
C ARG A 271 -11.02 -6.38 -18.58
N THR A 272 -11.44 -5.11 -18.56
CA THR A 272 -10.57 -3.98 -18.86
C THR A 272 -9.42 -3.86 -17.85
N PHE A 273 -9.67 -4.18 -16.56
CA PHE A 273 -8.62 -4.22 -15.53
C PHE A 273 -7.61 -5.35 -15.79
N ASP A 274 -8.06 -6.54 -16.18
CA ASP A 274 -7.16 -7.62 -16.62
C ASP A 274 -6.28 -7.18 -17.81
N HIS A 275 -6.87 -6.50 -18.81
CA HIS A 275 -6.12 -5.99 -19.96
C HIS A 275 -5.12 -4.88 -19.56
N TYR A 276 -5.49 -4.00 -18.62
CA TYR A 276 -4.56 -3.05 -18.03
C TYR A 276 -3.37 -3.77 -17.41
N SER A 277 -3.62 -4.78 -16.58
CA SER A 277 -2.59 -5.58 -15.92
C SER A 277 -1.64 -6.24 -16.91
N ILE A 278 -2.17 -6.81 -18.00
CA ILE A 278 -1.38 -7.43 -19.08
C ILE A 278 -0.50 -6.39 -19.80
N GLN A 279 -1.04 -5.21 -20.09
CA GLN A 279 -0.26 -4.13 -20.73
C GLN A 279 0.82 -3.59 -19.79
N TRP A 280 0.50 -3.44 -18.50
CA TRP A 280 1.45 -3.03 -17.47
C TRP A 280 2.61 -4.03 -17.32
N LEU A 281 2.33 -5.34 -17.36
CA LEU A 281 3.38 -6.38 -17.34
C LEU A 281 4.33 -6.28 -18.53
N LYS A 282 3.83 -5.88 -19.71
CA LYS A 282 4.62 -5.73 -20.94
C LYS A 282 5.49 -4.47 -20.97
N ASP A 283 5.19 -3.49 -20.12
CA ASP A 283 6.03 -2.30 -19.98
C ASP A 283 7.25 -2.60 -19.11
N THR A 284 8.32 -3.07 -19.72
CA THR A 284 9.60 -3.40 -19.07
C THR A 284 10.64 -2.31 -19.21
N GLU A 285 10.47 -1.38 -20.15
CA GLU A 285 11.48 -0.38 -20.53
C GLU A 285 11.36 0.93 -19.73
N SER A 286 10.14 1.35 -19.41
CA SER A 286 9.93 2.61 -18.68
C SER A 286 10.73 2.66 -17.39
N LEU A 287 11.37 3.80 -17.12
CA LEU A 287 12.10 4.07 -15.87
C LEU A 287 11.11 4.36 -14.74
N VAL A 288 10.14 5.23 -14.99
CA VAL A 288 9.03 5.52 -14.08
C VAL A 288 7.96 4.44 -14.22
N ASP A 289 7.47 3.93 -13.10
CA ASP A 289 6.39 2.94 -13.07
C ASP A 289 5.38 3.31 -11.97
N PHE A 290 4.19 2.74 -12.02
CA PHE A 290 3.15 3.02 -11.05
C PHE A 290 2.16 1.87 -10.93
N VAL A 291 1.52 1.77 -9.75
CA VAL A 291 0.28 1.02 -9.53
C VAL A 291 -0.75 2.04 -9.04
N ASN A 292 -1.97 1.92 -9.50
CA ASN A 292 -3.09 2.73 -9.05
C ASN A 292 -4.38 1.95 -9.32
N GLY A 293 -5.12 1.61 -8.28
CA GLY A 293 -6.32 0.82 -8.46
C GLY A 293 -6.83 0.13 -7.21
N PHE A 294 -7.83 -0.71 -7.43
CA PHE A 294 -8.39 -1.61 -6.44
C PHE A 294 -7.67 -2.96 -6.58
N THR A 295 -6.72 -3.26 -5.70
CA THR A 295 -5.72 -4.32 -5.94
C THR A 295 -5.70 -5.39 -4.86
N GLU A 296 -5.50 -5.02 -3.58
CA GLU A 296 -5.30 -5.98 -2.49
C GLU A 296 -6.60 -6.26 -1.73
N THR A 297 -6.87 -7.52 -1.43
CA THR A 297 -8.14 -7.96 -0.83
C THR A 297 -8.07 -8.22 0.67
N TYR A 298 -6.96 -7.90 1.33
CA TYR A 298 -6.78 -8.14 2.78
C TYR A 298 -7.74 -7.32 3.67
N GLY A 299 -8.29 -6.22 3.16
CA GLY A 299 -9.27 -5.40 3.86
C GLY A 299 -10.68 -5.99 3.89
N ASP A 300 -10.98 -6.96 3.03
CA ASP A 300 -12.27 -7.64 2.95
C ASP A 300 -12.23 -8.95 3.75
N PRO A 301 -13.16 -9.19 4.70
CA PRO A 301 -13.20 -10.43 5.46
C PRO A 301 -13.39 -11.69 4.60
N LEU A 302 -13.96 -11.59 3.40
CA LEU A 302 -14.11 -12.70 2.46
C LEU A 302 -12.99 -12.77 1.39
N GLY A 303 -12.05 -11.80 1.39
CA GLY A 303 -10.94 -11.77 0.45
C GLY A 303 -11.33 -11.56 -1.01
N MET A 304 -12.48 -10.96 -1.29
CA MET A 304 -13.03 -10.77 -2.65
C MET A 304 -12.92 -9.34 -3.15
N LYS A 305 -13.09 -8.38 -2.28
CA LYS A 305 -13.16 -6.95 -2.61
C LYS A 305 -11.86 -6.26 -2.27
N ALA A 306 -11.39 -5.42 -3.19
CA ALA A 306 -10.06 -4.84 -3.06
C ALA A 306 -10.07 -3.45 -2.41
N SER A 307 -9.07 -3.21 -1.57
CA SER A 307 -8.71 -1.87 -1.12
C SER A 307 -8.13 -1.05 -2.27
N TRP A 308 -8.38 0.25 -2.24
CA TRP A 308 -7.74 1.17 -3.17
C TRP A 308 -6.32 1.50 -2.70
N GLU A 309 -5.37 1.43 -3.64
CA GLU A 309 -3.97 1.73 -3.39
C GLU A 309 -3.28 2.42 -4.57
N SER A 310 -2.19 3.10 -4.29
CA SER A 310 -1.30 3.63 -5.33
C SER A 310 0.14 3.74 -4.85
N ILE A 311 1.07 3.42 -5.76
CA ILE A 311 2.49 3.71 -5.64
C ILE A 311 2.98 4.32 -6.94
N VAL A 312 3.78 5.39 -6.84
CA VAL A 312 4.56 5.93 -7.96
C VAL A 312 6.02 5.74 -7.63
N ASN A 313 6.77 5.20 -8.56
CA ASN A 313 8.15 4.80 -8.34
C ASN A 313 9.00 4.95 -9.60
N PHE A 314 10.31 4.82 -9.45
CA PHE A 314 11.23 4.69 -10.58
C PHE A 314 12.33 3.68 -10.26
N LYS A 315 12.89 3.07 -11.31
CA LYS A 315 13.91 2.02 -11.17
C LYS A 315 15.20 2.55 -10.55
N ASP A 316 15.73 1.84 -9.57
CA ASP A 316 17.15 1.88 -9.25
C ASP A 316 17.89 0.96 -10.24
N ILE A 317 18.53 1.57 -11.25
CA ILE A 317 19.14 0.84 -12.36
C ILE A 317 20.24 -0.09 -11.86
N ALA A 318 21.11 0.39 -11.00
CA ALA A 318 22.25 -0.40 -10.50
C ALA A 318 21.79 -1.57 -9.63
N ALA A 319 20.83 -1.35 -8.75
CA ALA A 319 20.25 -2.41 -7.93
C ALA A 319 19.42 -3.39 -8.75
N THR A 320 18.69 -2.90 -9.78
CA THR A 320 17.92 -3.75 -10.70
C THR A 320 18.81 -4.68 -11.49
N GLU A 321 19.98 -4.22 -11.98
CA GLU A 321 20.94 -5.08 -12.68
C GLU A 321 21.45 -6.20 -11.77
N ARG A 322 21.74 -5.91 -10.49
CA ARG A 322 22.10 -6.97 -9.52
C ARG A 322 20.96 -7.97 -9.32
N ALA A 323 19.72 -7.52 -9.24
CA ALA A 323 18.54 -8.38 -9.11
C ALA A 323 18.31 -9.23 -10.38
N HIS A 324 18.66 -8.72 -11.55
CA HIS A 324 18.56 -9.45 -12.82
C HIS A 324 19.40 -10.73 -12.80
N GLN A 325 20.59 -10.73 -12.17
CA GLN A 325 21.42 -11.92 -12.03
C GLN A 325 20.73 -13.05 -11.25
N LEU A 326 19.86 -12.71 -10.31
CA LEU A 326 19.02 -13.69 -9.61
C LEU A 326 17.88 -14.20 -10.50
N ALA A 327 17.27 -13.31 -11.26
CA ALA A 327 16.16 -13.64 -12.15
C ALA A 327 16.56 -14.60 -13.28
N VAL A 328 17.72 -14.39 -13.90
CA VAL A 328 18.23 -15.29 -14.97
C VAL A 328 18.59 -16.68 -14.45
N ASN A 329 18.84 -16.83 -13.15
CA ASN A 329 19.12 -18.10 -12.49
C ASN A 329 17.87 -18.69 -11.79
N ALA A 330 16.68 -18.13 -11.98
CA ALA A 330 15.47 -18.54 -11.26
C ALA A 330 15.12 -20.02 -11.46
N GLN A 331 15.32 -20.58 -12.66
CA GLN A 331 15.09 -22.02 -12.93
C GLN A 331 16.09 -22.89 -12.15
N TRP A 332 17.34 -22.44 -12.01
CA TRP A 332 18.33 -23.17 -11.20
C TRP A 332 17.90 -23.21 -9.72
N PHE A 333 17.44 -22.09 -9.16
CA PHE A 333 16.93 -22.02 -7.80
C PHE A 333 15.70 -22.92 -7.61
N GLU A 334 14.75 -22.91 -8.55
CA GLU A 334 13.57 -23.78 -8.50
C GLU A 334 13.98 -25.26 -8.47
N ASN A 335 14.89 -25.66 -9.38
CA ASN A 335 15.35 -27.05 -9.49
C ASN A 335 16.10 -27.54 -8.25
N ASN A 336 16.86 -26.64 -7.58
CA ASN A 336 17.70 -26.96 -6.42
C ASN A 336 17.04 -26.61 -5.09
N SER A 337 15.80 -26.09 -5.09
CA SER A 337 15.07 -25.79 -3.86
C SER A 337 14.78 -27.08 -3.07
N PRO A 338 14.69 -27.05 -1.72
CA PRO A 338 14.40 -28.21 -0.88
C PRO A 338 12.89 -28.59 -0.92
N VAL A 339 12.18 -28.23 -1.97
CA VAL A 339 10.77 -28.51 -2.18
C VAL A 339 10.62 -29.85 -2.90
N ASP A 340 9.59 -30.64 -2.54
CA ASP A 340 9.25 -31.89 -3.20
C ASP A 340 9.07 -31.69 -4.71
N ALA A 341 9.61 -32.60 -5.53
CA ALA A 341 9.62 -32.51 -6.98
C ALA A 341 8.21 -32.36 -7.59
N ARG A 342 7.16 -32.87 -6.91
CA ARG A 342 5.76 -32.73 -7.34
C ARG A 342 5.27 -31.29 -7.35
N PHE A 343 5.87 -30.42 -6.55
CA PHE A 343 5.51 -29.00 -6.43
C PHE A 343 6.47 -28.07 -7.20
N LYS A 344 7.57 -28.60 -7.75
CA LYS A 344 8.51 -27.81 -8.55
C LYS A 344 7.91 -27.44 -9.90
N LYS A 345 8.11 -26.21 -10.31
CA LYS A 345 7.73 -25.74 -11.64
C LYS A 345 8.69 -26.30 -12.69
N LYS A 346 8.14 -26.95 -13.73
CA LYS A 346 8.96 -27.45 -14.86
C LYS A 346 9.66 -26.31 -15.59
N GLU A 347 9.00 -25.17 -15.67
CA GLU A 347 9.49 -23.96 -16.30
C GLU A 347 9.13 -22.75 -15.42
N VAL A 348 10.14 -21.99 -15.01
CA VAL A 348 9.96 -20.71 -14.32
C VAL A 348 9.81 -19.63 -15.40
N LYS A 349 8.59 -19.16 -15.60
CA LYS A 349 8.32 -18.05 -16.53
C LYS A 349 8.61 -16.72 -15.86
N GLY A 350 9.42 -15.93 -16.56
CA GLY A 350 9.71 -14.52 -16.43
C GLY A 350 9.23 -13.77 -15.22
N ILE A 351 9.94 -13.91 -14.07
CA ILE A 351 9.81 -12.95 -12.98
C ILE A 351 10.64 -11.74 -13.35
N SER A 352 9.98 -10.62 -13.63
CA SER A 352 10.67 -9.34 -13.76
C SER A 352 10.98 -8.83 -12.35
N ALA A 353 12.18 -9.13 -11.84
CA ALA A 353 12.65 -8.58 -10.59
C ALA A 353 13.23 -7.18 -10.79
N LYS A 354 12.66 -6.18 -10.15
CA LYS A 354 13.12 -4.79 -10.19
C LYS A 354 13.35 -4.27 -8.79
N VAL A 355 14.38 -3.46 -8.63
CA VAL A 355 14.56 -2.64 -7.44
C VAL A 355 14.13 -1.22 -7.77
N ILE A 356 13.28 -0.65 -6.94
CA ILE A 356 12.67 0.66 -7.19
C ILE A 356 12.86 1.60 -6.00
N THR A 357 12.84 2.90 -6.32
CA THR A 357 12.70 3.98 -5.35
C THR A 357 11.26 4.47 -5.39
N ALA A 358 10.51 4.34 -4.29
CA ALA A 358 9.19 4.91 -4.16
C ALA A 358 9.26 6.44 -4.07
N ALA A 359 8.50 7.13 -4.94
CA ALA A 359 8.32 8.57 -4.87
C ALA A 359 7.15 8.92 -3.95
N ILE A 360 6.03 8.20 -4.05
CA ILE A 360 4.86 8.34 -3.17
C ILE A 360 4.15 7.01 -3.00
N LEU A 361 3.52 6.85 -1.85
CA LEU A 361 2.63 5.75 -1.47
C LEU A 361 1.30 6.35 -1.02
N SER A 362 0.19 5.72 -1.39
CA SER A 362 -1.14 6.18 -1.02
C SER A 362 -2.12 5.01 -0.90
N GLY A 363 -3.27 5.26 -0.29
CA GLY A 363 -4.26 4.22 -0.04
C GLY A 363 -3.70 3.12 0.87
N ASP A 364 -3.96 1.86 0.56
CA ASP A 364 -3.59 0.72 1.42
C ASP A 364 -2.06 0.48 1.50
N LEU A 365 -1.28 1.04 0.59
CA LEU A 365 0.19 1.06 0.68
C LEU A 365 0.73 2.07 1.71
N TYR A 366 -0.10 2.92 2.24
CA TYR A 366 0.10 3.78 3.38
C TYR A 366 -1.02 3.48 4.39
N PRO A 367 -0.80 3.18 5.60
CA PRO A 367 0.35 3.19 6.50
C PRO A 367 1.10 1.86 6.63
N SER A 368 0.55 0.76 6.17
CA SER A 368 1.18 -0.58 6.23
C SER A 368 2.07 -0.79 5.02
N THR A 369 3.17 -0.04 4.95
CA THR A 369 4.01 -0.01 3.77
C THR A 369 4.71 -1.34 3.52
N ALA A 370 4.42 -1.92 2.36
CA ALA A 370 5.12 -3.11 1.87
C ALA A 370 6.59 -2.79 1.54
N ILE A 371 7.49 -3.74 1.81
CA ILE A 371 8.89 -3.68 1.37
C ILE A 371 9.08 -4.18 -0.05
N GLY A 372 8.06 -4.82 -0.60
CA GLY A 372 8.02 -5.33 -1.97
C GLY A 372 6.60 -5.61 -2.42
N ILE A 373 6.41 -5.66 -3.74
CA ILE A 373 5.12 -5.88 -4.40
C ILE A 373 5.28 -6.97 -5.44
N ASN A 374 4.29 -7.84 -5.60
CA ASN A 374 4.23 -8.86 -6.64
C ASN A 374 2.84 -8.90 -7.27
N LEU A 375 2.67 -8.21 -8.39
CA LEU A 375 1.39 -8.01 -9.06
C LEU A 375 1.43 -8.49 -10.53
N PRO A 376 0.26 -8.72 -11.16
CA PRO A 376 -1.12 -8.62 -10.65
C PRO A 376 -1.53 -9.80 -9.77
N ASN A 377 -2.68 -9.69 -9.07
CA ASN A 377 -3.23 -10.75 -8.24
C ASN A 377 -4.11 -11.76 -9.03
N SER A 378 -4.51 -11.44 -10.25
CA SER A 378 -5.31 -12.33 -11.11
C SER A 378 -4.52 -13.58 -11.49
N ASP A 379 -4.97 -14.75 -11.02
CA ASP A 379 -4.28 -16.05 -11.21
C ASP A 379 -4.03 -16.39 -12.67
N TRP A 380 -5.04 -16.20 -13.55
CA TRP A 380 -4.88 -16.52 -14.95
C TRP A 380 -3.94 -15.54 -15.68
N VAL A 381 -3.93 -14.25 -15.29
CA VAL A 381 -2.98 -13.28 -15.83
C VAL A 381 -1.56 -13.65 -15.42
N ARG A 382 -1.35 -14.01 -14.16
CA ARG A 382 -0.03 -14.49 -13.65
C ARG A 382 0.42 -15.75 -14.36
N ARG A 383 -0.49 -16.71 -14.57
CA ARG A 383 -0.21 -17.97 -15.26
C ARG A 383 0.22 -17.74 -16.71
N ASP A 384 -0.52 -16.88 -17.45
CA ASP A 384 -0.36 -16.72 -18.91
C ASP A 384 0.68 -15.66 -19.27
N PHE A 385 0.86 -14.61 -18.43
CA PHE A 385 1.68 -13.43 -18.72
C PHE A 385 2.77 -13.13 -17.68
N GLY A 386 2.79 -13.84 -16.55
CA GLY A 386 3.77 -13.64 -15.48
C GLY A 386 3.38 -12.58 -14.48
N SER A 387 4.38 -12.05 -13.75
CA SER A 387 4.19 -11.01 -12.73
C SER A 387 5.38 -10.06 -12.70
N LYS A 388 5.18 -8.82 -12.25
CA LYS A 388 6.24 -7.91 -11.82
C LYS A 388 6.48 -8.08 -10.33
N SER A 389 7.71 -8.43 -9.96
CA SER A 389 8.19 -8.42 -8.57
C SER A 389 9.09 -7.21 -8.38
N VAL A 390 8.77 -6.37 -7.43
CA VAL A 390 9.58 -5.18 -7.12
C VAL A 390 9.95 -5.16 -5.65
N THR A 391 11.20 -4.76 -5.36
CA THR A 391 11.68 -4.45 -4.01
C THR A 391 11.79 -2.95 -3.87
N ILE A 392 11.24 -2.40 -2.80
CA ILE A 392 11.21 -0.96 -2.57
C ILE A 392 12.42 -0.57 -1.71
N SER A 393 13.54 -0.19 -2.38
CA SER A 393 14.85 -0.02 -1.74
C SER A 393 14.89 1.06 -0.68
N ASN A 394 14.27 2.21 -0.94
CA ASN A 394 14.30 3.32 0.00
C ASN A 394 13.45 3.08 1.27
N LEU A 395 12.42 2.25 1.19
CA LEU A 395 11.67 1.84 2.37
C LEU A 395 12.46 0.80 3.17
N THR A 396 13.02 -0.21 2.51
CA THR A 396 13.89 -1.19 3.16
C THR A 396 15.05 -0.51 3.87
N SER A 397 15.68 0.49 3.22
CA SER A 397 16.74 1.30 3.81
C SER A 397 16.25 2.11 5.02
N ALA A 398 15.06 2.71 4.95
CA ALA A 398 14.48 3.47 6.07
C ALA A 398 14.22 2.58 7.28
N TYR A 399 13.65 1.39 7.09
CA TYR A 399 13.46 0.41 8.16
C TYR A 399 14.79 -0.01 8.79
N ALA A 400 15.78 -0.36 7.98
CA ALA A 400 17.12 -0.76 8.48
C ALA A 400 17.79 0.36 9.28
N LYS A 401 17.71 1.61 8.80
CA LYS A 401 18.28 2.77 9.49
C LYS A 401 17.55 3.11 10.78
N ALA A 402 16.23 2.96 10.81
CA ALA A 402 15.43 3.21 12.01
C ALA A 402 15.63 2.11 13.07
N ALA A 403 15.86 0.86 12.67
CA ALA A 403 16.08 -0.28 13.57
C ALA A 403 17.53 -0.37 14.09
N HIS A 404 18.48 0.30 13.43
CA HIS A 404 19.91 0.19 13.79
C HIS A 404 20.18 0.54 15.26
N GLY A 405 20.82 -0.37 15.98
CA GLY A 405 21.13 -0.23 17.40
C GLY A 405 19.94 -0.37 18.35
N SER A 406 18.78 -0.87 17.87
CA SER A 406 17.59 -1.09 18.67
C SER A 406 17.01 -2.49 18.46
N GLY A 407 16.13 -2.95 19.37
CA GLY A 407 15.41 -4.22 19.24
C GLY A 407 16.36 -5.41 19.04
N MET A 408 16.07 -6.24 18.04
CA MET A 408 16.84 -7.44 17.73
C MET A 408 18.31 -7.16 17.42
N ASP A 409 18.63 -6.06 16.74
CA ASP A 409 20.01 -5.68 16.43
C ASP A 409 20.79 -5.44 17.72
N LYS A 410 20.19 -4.78 18.70
CA LYS A 410 20.82 -4.53 20.01
C LYS A 410 20.93 -5.79 20.86
N GLU A 411 19.96 -6.69 20.78
CA GLU A 411 19.86 -7.85 21.66
C GLU A 411 20.65 -9.04 21.13
N PHE A 412 20.70 -9.24 19.82
CA PHE A 412 21.27 -10.46 19.21
C PHE A 412 22.51 -10.24 18.35
N ILE A 413 22.83 -9.00 17.97
CA ILE A 413 24.05 -8.67 17.24
C ILE A 413 25.08 -8.09 18.22
N ILE A 414 26.04 -8.91 18.62
CA ILE A 414 27.03 -8.56 19.64
C ILE A 414 28.12 -7.64 19.07
N ASP A 415 28.47 -7.81 17.79
CA ASP A 415 29.52 -7.06 17.09
C ASP A 415 29.00 -6.48 15.77
N GLU A 416 29.74 -5.52 15.21
CA GLU A 416 29.47 -5.06 13.85
C GLU A 416 29.48 -6.25 12.89
N PRO A 417 28.54 -6.32 11.94
CA PRO A 417 28.46 -7.44 11.00
C PRO A 417 29.80 -7.61 10.28
N THR A 418 30.35 -8.81 10.31
CA THR A 418 31.56 -9.14 9.56
C THR A 418 31.36 -8.84 8.08
N LEU A 419 32.43 -8.55 7.35
CA LEU A 419 32.39 -8.22 5.91
C LEU A 419 31.53 -9.21 5.09
N SER A 420 31.53 -10.50 5.48
CA SER A 420 30.71 -11.55 4.86
C SER A 420 29.23 -11.39 5.10
N VAL A 421 28.79 -10.96 6.29
CA VAL A 421 27.38 -10.66 6.60
C VAL A 421 26.95 -9.40 5.87
N GLU A 422 27.79 -8.38 5.82
CA GLU A 422 27.54 -7.16 5.05
C GLU A 422 27.45 -7.44 3.55
N LEU A 423 28.27 -8.32 3.01
CA LEU A 423 28.20 -8.73 1.61
C LEU A 423 26.89 -9.47 1.30
N VAL A 424 26.46 -10.40 2.17
CA VAL A 424 25.19 -11.11 2.04
C VAL A 424 23.99 -10.16 2.17
N CYS A 425 24.04 -9.20 3.10
CA CYS A 425 22.98 -8.19 3.24
C CYS A 425 22.92 -7.22 2.05
N ARG A 426 24.07 -6.89 1.43
CA ARG A 426 24.13 -6.03 0.23
C ARG A 426 23.72 -6.76 -1.04
N VAL A 427 23.93 -8.06 -1.12
CA VAL A 427 23.58 -8.91 -2.27
C VAL A 427 22.17 -9.46 -2.14
N ASN A 428 21.69 -9.68 -0.92
CA ASN A 428 20.35 -10.15 -0.64
C ASN A 428 19.59 -9.06 0.15
N PRO A 429 18.72 -8.26 -0.48
CA PRO A 429 17.87 -7.30 0.21
C PRO A 429 16.87 -7.98 1.15
N TYR A 430 16.66 -9.29 1.03
CA TYR A 430 15.95 -10.08 2.00
C TYR A 430 16.94 -10.51 3.11
N ARG A 431 16.95 -9.82 4.25
CA ARG A 431 17.42 -10.44 5.48
C ARG A 431 16.67 -11.76 5.60
N PRO A 432 17.33 -12.92 5.68
CA PRO A 432 16.62 -14.10 6.14
C PRO A 432 16.13 -13.75 7.55
N THR A 433 14.83 -13.66 7.74
CA THR A 433 14.22 -13.87 9.05
C THR A 433 14.63 -15.29 9.42
N ILE A 434 15.71 -15.41 10.18
CA ILE A 434 16.04 -16.66 10.86
C ILE A 434 14.95 -16.80 11.92
N GLY A 435 13.93 -17.63 11.59
CA GLY A 435 12.93 -18.11 12.54
C GLY A 435 13.53 -19.20 13.39
#